data_d7e113124a03b971c660a08a46ca3890
#
_entry.id   d7e113124a03b971c660a08a46ca3890
#
_cell.length_a   1.000
_cell.length_b   1.000
_cell.length_c   1.000
_cell.angle_alpha   90.00
_cell.angle_beta   90.00
_cell.angle_gamma   90.00
#
_symmetry.space_group_name_H-M   'P 1'
#
loop_
_entity.id
_entity.type
_entity.pdbx_description
1 polymer ?
#
loop_
_entity_poly.entity_id
_entity_poly.type
_entity_poly.pdbx_seq_one_letter_code
_entity_poly.pdbx_strand_id
1 'polypeptide(L)'
;MIPGFAAQKYRTLIASIFILIVGVIVPQRSLSRAGEQQSVIHQLRIYEIFDSNKKAFHDRFRDHAMRIMARYDFNILAMWESKKDNRTEFVYLLEWPDRETMTDRWEKFLRDQEWIKIKKETGEMYGPLVGEIQDRILYLTDYSPRKALAK
;
A
#
# COMPACT_ATOMS: atom_id res chain seq x y z
N MET A 1 49.15 -7.40 65.00
CA MET A 1 50.24 -6.40 65.18
C MET A 1 49.94 -5.22 64.31
N ILE A 2 49.48 -4.11 64.90
CA ILE A 2 49.18 -2.82 64.32
C ILE A 2 50.50 -2.03 64.22
N PRO A 3 50.70 -1.11 63.31
CA PRO A 3 50.18 0.25 63.29
C PRO A 3 49.80 0.76 61.92
N GLY A 4 48.91 1.72 61.73
CA GLY A 4 48.65 3.00 62.31
C GLY A 4 49.32 4.11 61.52
N PHE A 5 48.57 5.11 61.07
CA PHE A 5 48.95 6.49 60.68
C PHE A 5 48.25 6.91 59.40
N ALA A 6 47.71 8.03 59.20
CA ALA A 6 47.45 9.28 59.92
C ALA A 6 46.66 10.15 58.94
N ALA A 7 45.72 10.88 59.44
CA ALA A 7 44.93 11.85 58.67
C ALA A 7 45.80 13.03 58.18
N GLN A 8 45.62 13.44 56.92
CA GLN A 8 46.09 14.71 56.45
C GLN A 8 44.96 15.47 55.78
N LYS A 9 44.59 16.55 56.42
CA LYS A 9 43.64 17.56 55.98
C LYS A 9 44.24 18.36 54.81
N TYR A 10 43.57 18.27 53.67
CA TYR A 10 43.79 19.32 52.64
C TYR A 10 42.48 20.10 52.46
N ARG A 11 42.50 21.32 53.00
CA ARG A 11 41.55 22.38 52.66
C ARG A 11 41.94 22.84 51.27
N THR A 12 41.12 22.54 50.28
CA THR A 12 41.28 23.16 48.95
C THR A 12 40.04 23.99 48.66
N LEU A 13 40.32 25.24 48.41
CA LEU A 13 39.36 26.29 48.02
C LEU A 13 38.57 25.87 46.77
N ILE A 14 37.26 25.88 46.89
CA ILE A 14 36.36 25.74 45.76
C ILE A 14 36.22 27.11 45.11
N ALA A 15 36.96 27.34 44.05
CA ALA A 15 36.71 28.45 43.17
C ALA A 15 35.50 28.12 42.25
N SER A 16 34.38 28.74 42.56
CA SER A 16 33.17 28.60 41.74
C SER A 16 33.38 29.29 40.38
N ILE A 17 33.63 28.53 39.35
CA ILE A 17 33.58 29.01 37.97
C ILE A 17 32.14 28.93 37.53
N PHE A 18 31.48 30.08 37.51
CA PHE A 18 30.19 30.24 36.81
C PHE A 18 30.45 30.22 35.30
N ILE A 19 30.25 29.06 34.65
CA ILE A 19 30.20 29.00 33.20
C ILE A 19 28.82 29.48 32.79
N LEU A 20 28.74 30.67 32.25
CA LEU A 20 27.57 31.23 31.62
C LEU A 20 27.41 30.48 30.26
N ILE A 21 26.59 29.41 30.26
CA ILE A 21 26.18 28.77 29.01
C ILE A 21 25.18 29.72 28.35
N VAL A 22 25.66 30.55 27.45
CA VAL A 22 24.79 31.24 26.50
C VAL A 22 24.22 30.20 25.57
N GLY A 23 23.00 29.79 25.87
CA GLY A 23 22.22 28.86 25.01
C GLY A 23 21.95 29.56 23.68
N VAL A 24 22.74 29.23 22.66
CA VAL A 24 22.39 29.58 21.28
C VAL A 24 21.18 28.70 20.92
N ILE A 25 19.98 29.28 21.00
CA ILE A 25 18.79 28.70 20.43
C ILE A 25 18.98 28.71 18.91
N VAL A 26 19.53 27.63 18.37
CA VAL A 26 19.49 27.37 16.93
C VAL A 26 18.05 27.01 16.63
N PRO A 27 17.32 27.83 15.84
CA PRO A 27 16.00 27.40 15.40
C PRO A 27 16.20 26.13 14.61
N GLN A 28 15.72 25.02 15.16
CA GLN A 28 15.56 23.77 14.40
C GLN A 28 14.58 24.10 13.28
N ARG A 29 15.13 24.50 12.14
CA ARG A 29 14.36 24.43 10.89
C ARG A 29 13.97 22.98 10.77
N SER A 30 12.73 22.68 11.14
CA SER A 30 12.04 21.49 10.68
C SER A 30 12.26 21.51 9.17
N LEU A 31 13.15 20.67 8.69
CA LEU A 31 13.16 20.26 7.30
C LEU A 31 11.77 19.68 7.11
N SER A 32 10.84 20.52 6.67
CA SER A 32 9.60 20.07 6.10
C SER A 32 10.05 19.04 5.08
N ARG A 33 9.78 17.78 5.40
CA ARG A 33 9.89 16.68 4.44
C ARG A 33 9.13 17.21 3.23
N ALA A 34 9.91 17.67 2.23
CA ALA A 34 9.33 18.12 0.97
C ALA A 34 8.38 17.01 0.60
N GLY A 35 7.08 17.33 0.55
CA GLY A 35 6.03 16.33 0.48
C GLY A 35 6.43 15.36 -0.61
N GLU A 36 6.62 14.12 -0.22
CA GLU A 36 6.68 13.01 -1.16
C GLU A 36 5.36 13.13 -1.91
N GLN A 37 5.44 13.68 -3.10
CA GLN A 37 4.28 13.96 -3.92
C GLN A 37 3.68 12.60 -4.16
N GLN A 38 2.61 12.29 -3.41
CA GLN A 38 1.90 11.02 -3.53
C GLN A 38 1.55 10.87 -5.00
N SER A 39 2.36 10.08 -5.70
CA SER A 39 2.19 9.92 -7.14
C SER A 39 1.07 8.93 -7.36
N VAL A 40 0.06 9.37 -8.10
CA VAL A 40 -0.97 8.48 -8.65
C VAL A 40 -0.30 7.25 -9.23
N ILE A 41 -0.73 6.08 -8.79
CA ILE A 41 -0.25 4.80 -9.31
C ILE A 41 -1.36 4.07 -10.04
N HIS A 42 -0.99 3.24 -10.98
CA HIS A 42 -1.91 2.35 -11.66
C HIS A 42 -1.61 0.91 -11.27
N GLN A 43 -2.64 0.09 -11.21
CA GLN A 43 -2.51 -1.32 -10.90
C GLN A 43 -3.13 -2.12 -12.05
N LEU A 44 -2.30 -2.89 -12.73
CA LEU A 44 -2.75 -3.81 -13.76
C LEU A 44 -2.97 -5.18 -13.13
N ARG A 45 -4.20 -5.67 -13.24
CA ARG A 45 -4.58 -7.01 -12.79
C ARG A 45 -4.85 -7.89 -14.00
N ILE A 46 -4.24 -9.07 -14.02
CA ILE A 46 -4.43 -10.07 -15.08
C ILE A 46 -4.85 -11.36 -14.41
N TYR A 47 -6.03 -11.85 -14.72
CA TYR A 47 -6.60 -13.09 -14.18
C TYR A 47 -6.70 -14.11 -15.29
N GLU A 48 -6.10 -15.28 -15.14
CA GLU A 48 -6.45 -16.42 -15.94
C GLU A 48 -7.90 -16.83 -15.62
N ILE A 49 -8.73 -16.93 -16.65
CA ILE A 49 -10.11 -17.39 -16.53
C ILE A 49 -10.34 -18.59 -17.45
N PHE A 50 -11.22 -19.50 -17.06
CA PHE A 50 -11.38 -20.76 -17.77
C PHE A 50 -12.55 -20.70 -18.73
N ASP A 51 -12.35 -21.09 -19.99
CA ASP A 51 -13.38 -21.06 -21.02
C ASP A 51 -14.62 -21.91 -20.64
N SER A 52 -14.44 -22.97 -19.83
CA SER A 52 -15.51 -23.85 -19.37
C SER A 52 -16.54 -23.17 -18.46
N ASN A 53 -16.12 -22.14 -17.70
CA ASN A 53 -16.99 -21.42 -16.77
C ASN A 53 -16.83 -19.89 -16.86
N LYS A 54 -16.33 -19.41 -17.99
CA LYS A 54 -16.09 -18.00 -18.27
C LYS A 54 -17.32 -17.12 -18.00
N LYS A 55 -18.49 -17.58 -18.41
CA LYS A 55 -19.74 -16.84 -18.15
C LYS A 55 -19.96 -16.62 -16.66
N ALA A 56 -19.77 -17.63 -15.83
CA ALA A 56 -19.94 -17.53 -14.39
C ALA A 56 -18.92 -16.55 -13.77
N PHE A 57 -17.67 -16.51 -14.28
CA PHE A 57 -16.70 -15.53 -13.88
C PHE A 57 -17.19 -14.10 -14.18
N HIS A 58 -17.64 -13.81 -15.41
CA HIS A 58 -18.10 -12.50 -15.80
C HIS A 58 -19.33 -12.05 -15.02
N ASP A 59 -20.30 -12.93 -14.82
CA ASP A 59 -21.49 -12.64 -14.03
C ASP A 59 -21.08 -12.28 -12.58
N ARG A 60 -20.22 -13.08 -11.95
CA ARG A 60 -19.72 -12.78 -10.61
C ARG A 60 -18.95 -11.44 -10.55
N PHE A 61 -18.12 -11.17 -11.54
CA PHE A 61 -17.34 -9.94 -11.56
C PHE A 61 -18.22 -8.71 -11.78
N ARG A 62 -19.06 -8.73 -12.84
CA ARG A 62 -19.94 -7.62 -13.24
C ARG A 62 -20.99 -7.32 -12.17
N ASP A 63 -21.70 -8.34 -11.69
CA ASP A 63 -22.89 -8.14 -10.88
C ASP A 63 -22.57 -8.02 -9.39
N HIS A 64 -21.43 -8.51 -8.95
CA HIS A 64 -21.04 -8.53 -7.55
C HIS A 64 -19.71 -7.82 -7.26
N ALA A 65 -18.60 -8.26 -7.87
CA ALA A 65 -17.29 -7.71 -7.52
C ALA A 65 -17.22 -6.20 -7.75
N MET A 66 -17.65 -5.70 -8.92
CA MET A 66 -17.62 -4.27 -9.24
C MET A 66 -18.43 -3.44 -8.24
N ARG A 67 -19.62 -3.90 -7.86
CA ARG A 67 -20.46 -3.21 -6.89
C ARG A 67 -19.83 -3.17 -5.49
N ILE A 68 -19.20 -4.27 -5.07
CA ILE A 68 -18.54 -4.35 -3.77
C ILE A 68 -17.25 -3.53 -3.79
N MET A 69 -16.47 -3.57 -4.86
CA MET A 69 -15.30 -2.73 -5.07
C MET A 69 -15.65 -1.24 -5.00
N ALA A 70 -16.77 -0.83 -5.59
CA ALA A 70 -17.24 0.56 -5.53
C ALA A 70 -17.50 1.05 -4.10
N ARG A 71 -17.89 0.17 -3.17
CA ARG A 71 -18.03 0.51 -1.73
C ARG A 71 -16.70 0.89 -1.07
N TYR A 72 -15.60 0.45 -1.66
CA TYR A 72 -14.24 0.67 -1.17
C TYR A 72 -13.43 1.59 -2.10
N ASP A 73 -14.11 2.42 -2.89
CA ASP A 73 -13.52 3.44 -3.76
C ASP A 73 -12.47 2.89 -4.76
N PHE A 74 -12.73 1.71 -5.31
CA PHE A 74 -11.92 1.18 -6.41
C PHE A 74 -12.22 1.96 -7.69
N ASN A 75 -11.22 2.65 -8.23
CA ASN A 75 -11.33 3.34 -9.50
C ASN A 75 -10.87 2.44 -10.65
N ILE A 76 -11.81 1.69 -11.24
CA ILE A 76 -11.54 0.82 -12.40
C ILE A 76 -11.62 1.68 -13.66
N LEU A 77 -10.50 1.80 -14.39
CA LEU A 77 -10.41 2.62 -15.60
C LEU A 77 -10.90 1.90 -16.85
N ALA A 78 -10.55 0.62 -16.99
CA ALA A 78 -10.91 -0.19 -18.16
C ALA A 78 -10.73 -1.67 -17.89
N MET A 79 -11.39 -2.51 -18.68
CA MET A 79 -11.35 -3.97 -18.59
C MET A 79 -11.30 -4.56 -20.00
N TRP A 80 -10.60 -5.70 -20.13
CA TRP A 80 -10.43 -6.41 -21.40
C TRP A 80 -10.42 -7.91 -21.19
N GLU A 81 -10.79 -8.66 -22.22
CA GLU A 81 -10.34 -10.04 -22.39
C GLU A 81 -9.12 -10.08 -23.31
N SER A 82 -8.20 -10.98 -23.03
CA SER A 82 -7.03 -11.28 -23.86
C SER A 82 -6.91 -12.79 -24.05
N LYS A 83 -6.25 -13.18 -25.12
CA LYS A 83 -5.81 -14.56 -25.35
C LYS A 83 -4.30 -14.59 -25.39
N LYS A 84 -3.71 -15.48 -24.60
CA LYS A 84 -2.27 -15.72 -24.57
C LYS A 84 -2.00 -17.19 -24.38
N ASP A 85 -1.23 -17.80 -25.27
CA ASP A 85 -0.78 -19.18 -25.15
C ASP A 85 -1.92 -20.19 -24.81
N ASN A 86 -3.03 -20.11 -25.50
CA ASN A 86 -4.26 -20.91 -25.28
C ASN A 86 -4.97 -20.62 -23.94
N ARG A 87 -4.58 -19.58 -23.19
CA ARG A 87 -5.29 -19.10 -21.99
C ARG A 87 -6.19 -17.93 -22.34
N THR A 88 -7.32 -17.86 -21.69
CA THR A 88 -8.13 -16.64 -21.67
C THR A 88 -7.76 -15.84 -20.44
N GLU A 89 -7.49 -14.56 -20.63
CA GLU A 89 -7.16 -13.64 -19.55
C GLU A 89 -8.21 -12.55 -19.45
N PHE A 90 -8.63 -12.25 -18.23
CA PHE A 90 -9.36 -11.04 -17.90
C PHE A 90 -8.40 -10.02 -17.32
N VAL A 91 -8.31 -8.89 -18.00
CA VAL A 91 -7.37 -7.82 -17.67
C VAL A 91 -8.13 -6.58 -17.25
N TYR A 92 -7.73 -5.94 -16.15
CA TYR A 92 -8.31 -4.66 -15.79
C TYR A 92 -7.27 -3.74 -15.15
N LEU A 93 -7.48 -2.44 -15.36
CA LEU A 93 -6.62 -1.37 -14.91
C LEU A 93 -7.34 -0.55 -13.83
N LEU A 94 -6.67 -0.37 -12.72
CA LEU A 94 -7.10 0.47 -11.60
C LEU A 94 -6.19 1.69 -11.48
N GLU A 95 -6.74 2.78 -10.97
CA GLU A 95 -5.99 3.96 -10.57
C GLU A 95 -6.15 4.18 -9.06
N TRP A 96 -5.07 4.54 -8.39
CA TRP A 96 -5.01 4.78 -6.96
C TRP A 96 -4.29 6.09 -6.65
N PRO A 97 -4.73 6.85 -5.64
CA PRO A 97 -4.01 8.04 -5.19
C PRO A 97 -2.57 7.73 -4.79
N ASP A 98 -2.37 6.56 -4.17
CA ASP A 98 -1.08 6.09 -3.66
C ASP A 98 -1.13 4.59 -3.31
N ARG A 99 0.01 4.03 -2.94
CA ARG A 99 0.15 2.62 -2.57
C ARG A 99 -0.53 2.26 -1.23
N GLU A 100 -0.54 3.16 -0.28
CA GLU A 100 -1.15 2.95 1.04
C GLU A 100 -2.67 2.81 0.90
N THR A 101 -3.29 3.75 0.18
CA THR A 101 -4.72 3.69 -0.16
C THR A 101 -5.07 2.40 -0.90
N MET A 102 -4.29 2.02 -1.89
CA MET A 102 -4.49 0.74 -2.60
C MET A 102 -4.51 -0.44 -1.63
N THR A 103 -3.51 -0.54 -0.75
CA THR A 103 -3.40 -1.66 0.19
C THR A 103 -4.59 -1.71 1.15
N ASP A 104 -4.96 -0.57 1.75
CA ASP A 104 -6.11 -0.45 2.65
C ASP A 104 -7.42 -0.89 1.98
N ARG A 105 -7.66 -0.42 0.73
CA ARG A 105 -8.89 -0.75 0.00
C ARG A 105 -8.96 -2.22 -0.38
N TRP A 106 -7.85 -2.81 -0.81
CA TRP A 106 -7.78 -4.25 -1.07
C TRP A 106 -8.04 -5.07 0.19
N GLU A 107 -7.47 -4.71 1.33
CA GLU A 107 -7.72 -5.42 2.59
C GLU A 107 -9.20 -5.39 2.98
N LYS A 108 -9.84 -4.23 2.89
CA LYS A 108 -11.27 -4.07 3.18
C LYS A 108 -12.14 -4.92 2.25
N PHE A 109 -11.89 -4.84 0.95
CA PHE A 109 -12.61 -5.64 -0.05
C PHE A 109 -12.46 -7.15 0.19
N LEU A 110 -11.26 -7.62 0.46
CA LEU A 110 -11.00 -9.05 0.67
C LEU A 110 -11.63 -9.59 1.96
N ARG A 111 -11.86 -8.72 2.97
CA ARG A 111 -12.55 -9.05 4.24
C ARG A 111 -14.05 -8.82 4.20
N ASP A 112 -14.61 -8.28 3.11
CA ASP A 112 -16.04 -8.06 2.94
C ASP A 112 -16.79 -9.39 3.00
N GLN A 113 -17.74 -9.49 3.95
CA GLN A 113 -18.44 -10.76 4.22
C GLN A 113 -19.36 -11.16 3.07
N GLU A 114 -19.93 -10.19 2.37
CA GLU A 114 -20.73 -10.48 1.18
C GLU A 114 -19.85 -11.04 0.05
N TRP A 115 -18.67 -10.43 -0.17
CA TRP A 115 -17.72 -10.93 -1.15
C TRP A 115 -17.22 -12.34 -0.83
N ILE A 116 -16.90 -12.61 0.43
CA ILE A 116 -16.48 -13.93 0.90
C ILE A 116 -17.58 -14.97 0.62
N LYS A 117 -18.83 -14.65 0.96
CA LYS A 117 -19.99 -15.52 0.71
C LYS A 117 -20.18 -15.80 -0.77
N ILE A 118 -20.18 -14.76 -1.61
CA ILE A 118 -20.36 -14.91 -3.07
C ILE A 118 -19.25 -15.76 -3.68
N LYS A 119 -17.99 -15.54 -3.28
CA LYS A 119 -16.88 -16.39 -3.78
C LYS A 119 -17.07 -17.85 -3.42
N LYS A 120 -17.51 -18.13 -2.20
CA LYS A 120 -17.76 -19.50 -1.73
C LYS A 120 -18.87 -20.14 -2.56
N GLU A 121 -20.05 -19.52 -2.62
CA GLU A 121 -21.24 -20.05 -3.32
C GLU A 121 -20.96 -20.27 -4.81
N THR A 122 -20.32 -19.32 -5.48
CA THR A 122 -19.98 -19.48 -6.91
C THR A 122 -18.89 -20.52 -7.14
N GLY A 123 -17.95 -20.67 -6.20
CA GLY A 123 -16.93 -21.72 -6.26
C GLY A 123 -17.51 -23.13 -6.07
N GLU A 124 -18.48 -23.28 -5.17
CA GLU A 124 -19.19 -24.54 -4.98
C GLU A 124 -20.05 -24.93 -6.21
N MET A 125 -20.64 -23.92 -6.87
CA MET A 125 -21.53 -24.14 -8.02
C MET A 125 -20.79 -24.40 -9.33
N TYR A 126 -19.69 -23.70 -9.59
CA TYR A 126 -19.02 -23.67 -10.90
C TYR A 126 -17.56 -24.13 -10.87
N GLY A 127 -17.05 -24.50 -9.71
CA GLY A 127 -15.63 -24.77 -9.51
C GLY A 127 -14.77 -23.50 -9.49
N PRO A 128 -13.43 -23.63 -9.60
CA PRO A 128 -12.53 -22.50 -9.62
C PRO A 128 -12.80 -21.62 -10.85
N LEU A 129 -13.08 -20.34 -10.64
CA LEU A 129 -13.36 -19.37 -11.70
C LEU A 129 -12.12 -18.58 -12.13
N VAL A 130 -11.05 -18.60 -11.32
CA VAL A 130 -9.80 -17.85 -11.55
C VAL A 130 -8.64 -18.79 -11.29
N GLY A 131 -7.69 -18.83 -12.21
CA GLY A 131 -6.41 -19.51 -12.10
C GLY A 131 -5.32 -18.59 -11.60
N GLU A 132 -4.25 -18.41 -12.39
CA GLU A 132 -3.16 -17.52 -12.07
C GLU A 132 -3.61 -16.05 -12.01
N ILE A 133 -3.09 -15.31 -11.04
CA ILE A 133 -3.31 -13.87 -10.91
C ILE A 133 -1.97 -13.16 -10.96
N GLN A 134 -1.84 -12.23 -11.91
CA GLN A 134 -0.71 -11.30 -11.95
C GLN A 134 -1.15 -9.92 -11.47
N ASP A 135 -0.29 -9.29 -10.70
CA ASP A 135 -0.47 -7.96 -10.13
C ASP A 135 0.75 -7.10 -10.44
N ARG A 136 0.56 -5.99 -11.15
CA ARG A 136 1.66 -5.11 -11.56
C ARG A 136 1.32 -3.68 -11.21
N ILE A 137 2.22 -3.03 -10.48
CA ILE A 137 2.13 -1.59 -10.23
C ILE A 137 2.83 -0.85 -11.36
N LEU A 138 2.12 0.13 -11.92
CA LEU A 138 2.58 0.93 -13.04
C LEU A 138 2.69 2.38 -12.60
N TYR A 139 3.74 3.04 -13.05
CA TYR A 139 3.97 4.47 -12.87
C TYR A 139 3.99 5.12 -14.25
N LEU A 140 3.24 6.20 -14.42
CA LEU A 140 3.34 6.98 -15.66
C LEU A 140 4.73 7.58 -15.79
N THR A 141 5.31 7.46 -16.97
CA THR A 141 6.58 8.13 -17.27
C THR A 141 6.37 9.64 -17.45
N ASP A 142 7.42 10.42 -17.26
CA ASP A 142 7.40 11.87 -17.44
C ASP A 142 7.13 12.29 -18.89
N TYR A 143 7.43 11.42 -19.85
CA TYR A 143 7.16 11.61 -21.29
C TYR A 143 5.86 10.92 -21.76
N SER A 144 5.03 10.39 -20.85
CA SER A 144 3.73 9.83 -21.25
C SER A 144 2.89 10.91 -21.98
N PRO A 145 2.29 10.57 -23.13
CA PRO A 145 1.44 11.51 -23.86
C PRO A 145 0.20 11.95 -23.05
N ARG A 146 -0.28 11.07 -22.16
CA ARG A 146 -1.34 11.38 -21.19
C ARG A 146 -0.75 11.45 -19.80
N LYS A 147 -1.02 12.54 -19.09
CA LYS A 147 -0.58 12.77 -17.71
C LYS A 147 -1.57 12.24 -16.66
N ALA A 148 -2.80 11.96 -17.07
CA ALA A 148 -3.84 11.31 -16.30
C ALA A 148 -4.64 10.37 -17.19
N LEU A 149 -5.06 9.23 -16.70
CA LEU A 149 -5.91 8.27 -17.42
C LEU A 149 -7.38 8.40 -17.04
N ALA A 150 -7.68 8.79 -15.81
CA ALA A 150 -9.03 9.18 -15.39
C ALA A 150 -9.36 10.60 -15.88
N LYS A 151 -10.65 10.84 -16.17
CA LYS A 151 -11.20 12.17 -16.44
C LYS A 151 -11.82 12.72 -15.16
#